data_7e6a079ab995881ecd9e94be7816155b
#
_entry.id   7e6a079ab995881ecd9e94be7816155b
#
_cell.length_a   1.000
_cell.length_b   1.000
_cell.length_c   1.000
_cell.angle_alpha   90.00
_cell.angle_beta   90.00
_cell.angle_gamma   90.00
#
_symmetry.space_group_name_H-M   'P 1'
#
loop_
_entity.id
_entity.type
_entity.pdbx_description
1 polymer ?
#
loop_
_entity_poly.entity_id
_entity_poly.type
_entity_poly.pdbx_seq_one_letter_code
_entity_poly.pdbx_strand_id
1 'polypeptide(L)'
;MAENFRELLGELRAADQLVEIARPVDIRHIAALVDQSDKALLFTDVAGYDMPVVSGVINHRDRLAVAMGCSFGEIEAKVRAGLDRPVAPRSVNAGPARETLLEGADVDLYRLPIPLFSVLDGGPMITAGVTLARDPDGEHGLNAGVYRFLVKEKALTGIDIVTPNNLRRFAEKAFAKNQPLPISINIGTHPIEVIAATYKAPIGVSEVAIAGGMRGEGLALTPCKTVDIECIADAEIVLEAEILPTGWTRPEGRFGEFTRLMGGLHWNPLVRVNAVAMRNDAVYYALHMPWENIWPSGPIYEAAVRRVCHEAGVQVTAVNITPGGCCHWHAVIAIRPHPGDGKNAITAALSVADMKHVTVVEDDIDVFDPVDVEWAVATRVQADRDVLILSNARSKPLDPSLRIEPGKVPTTAKMGIDATIADDVPRARFHRIAYAYADSVRLEDYLGPANGAGAAAAAEGDIDALAERIRADIEQAPAYFAELAERYAEQGFQAVARALGALHEAEILWQDAEGRHCLRDSRFAARPPAAKRSGS
;
A
#
# COMPACT_ATOMS: atom_id res chain seq x y z
N MET A 1 15.33 -12.36 1.29
CA MET A 1 14.03 -12.49 0.56
C MET A 1 13.85 -13.98 0.29
N ALA A 2 12.73 -14.50 0.70
CA ALA A 2 12.34 -15.90 0.49
C ALA A 2 12.37 -16.25 -1.02
N GLU A 3 12.84 -17.46 -1.36
CA GLU A 3 12.87 -17.93 -2.74
C GLU A 3 11.49 -18.43 -3.20
N ASN A 4 10.67 -18.91 -2.27
CA ASN A 4 9.36 -19.49 -2.55
C ASN A 4 8.35 -19.19 -1.43
N PHE A 5 7.10 -19.61 -1.63
CA PHE A 5 6.01 -19.37 -0.68
C PHE A 5 6.24 -19.99 0.70
N ARG A 6 6.84 -21.20 0.74
CA ARG A 6 7.12 -21.90 2.00
C ARG A 6 8.15 -21.19 2.86
N GLU A 7 9.22 -20.73 2.25
CA GLU A 7 10.24 -19.95 2.93
C GLU A 7 9.67 -18.64 3.47
N LEU A 8 8.79 -17.98 2.69
CA LEU A 8 8.09 -16.79 3.17
C LEU A 8 7.25 -17.06 4.42
N LEU A 9 6.50 -18.17 4.46
CA LEU A 9 5.76 -18.52 5.68
C LEU A 9 6.70 -18.71 6.88
N GLY A 10 7.91 -19.22 6.65
CA GLY A 10 8.98 -19.31 7.65
C GLY A 10 9.48 -17.92 8.09
N GLU A 11 9.74 -17.01 7.14
CA GLU A 11 10.15 -15.63 7.44
C GLU A 11 9.06 -14.86 8.20
N LEU A 12 7.78 -14.99 7.82
CA LEU A 12 6.66 -14.38 8.53
C LEU A 12 6.52 -14.93 9.97
N ARG A 13 6.73 -16.22 10.17
CA ARG A 13 6.75 -16.83 11.52
C ARG A 13 7.90 -16.26 12.35
N ALA A 14 9.09 -16.18 11.79
CA ALA A 14 10.27 -15.62 12.47
C ALA A 14 10.11 -14.14 12.82
N ALA A 15 9.36 -13.38 12.01
CA ALA A 15 9.04 -11.98 12.22
C ALA A 15 7.80 -11.75 13.13
N ASP A 16 7.27 -12.80 13.76
CA ASP A 16 6.02 -12.75 14.55
C ASP A 16 4.81 -12.19 13.76
N GLN A 17 4.78 -12.42 12.45
CA GLN A 17 3.71 -11.99 11.54
C GLN A 17 2.78 -13.13 11.08
N LEU A 18 2.98 -14.36 11.58
CA LEU A 18 2.15 -15.53 11.30
C LEU A 18 1.84 -16.30 12.58
N VAL A 19 0.57 -16.63 12.77
CA VAL A 19 0.07 -17.45 13.88
C VAL A 19 -0.45 -18.77 13.34
N GLU A 20 -0.07 -19.87 13.99
CA GLU A 20 -0.56 -21.22 13.68
C GLU A 20 -1.76 -21.56 14.58
N ILE A 21 -2.84 -22.04 13.96
CA ILE A 21 -4.07 -22.49 14.63
C ILE A 21 -4.20 -23.98 14.43
N ALA A 22 -3.91 -24.75 15.50
CA ALA A 22 -3.95 -26.20 15.50
C ALA A 22 -5.29 -26.80 15.96
N ARG A 23 -6.25 -25.96 16.38
CA ARG A 23 -7.60 -26.44 16.71
C ARG A 23 -8.40 -26.66 15.43
N PRO A 24 -9.24 -27.70 15.35
CA PRO A 24 -10.13 -27.91 14.22
C PRO A 24 -10.97 -26.67 13.92
N VAL A 25 -10.90 -26.19 12.69
CA VAL A 25 -11.63 -25.00 12.22
C VAL A 25 -12.59 -25.38 11.11
N ASP A 26 -13.84 -24.93 11.21
CA ASP A 26 -14.80 -25.02 10.12
C ASP A 26 -14.37 -24.07 8.99
N ILE A 27 -14.33 -24.58 7.76
CA ILE A 27 -13.92 -23.84 6.56
C ILE A 27 -14.71 -22.51 6.39
N ARG A 28 -15.96 -22.45 6.86
CA ARG A 28 -16.83 -21.26 6.81
C ARG A 28 -16.38 -20.14 7.76
N HIS A 29 -15.55 -20.44 8.75
CA HIS A 29 -15.10 -19.49 9.76
C HIS A 29 -13.78 -18.81 9.39
N ILE A 30 -13.03 -19.35 8.44
CA ILE A 30 -11.66 -18.91 8.11
C ILE A 30 -11.62 -17.42 7.81
N ALA A 31 -12.47 -16.94 6.89
CA ALA A 31 -12.45 -15.53 6.50
C ALA A 31 -12.73 -14.58 7.68
N ALA A 32 -13.72 -14.94 8.53
CA ALA A 32 -14.06 -14.13 9.71
C ALA A 32 -12.96 -14.14 10.79
N LEU A 33 -12.20 -15.23 10.90
CA LEU A 33 -11.05 -15.29 11.83
C LEU A 33 -9.87 -14.46 11.32
N VAL A 34 -9.61 -14.50 10.02
CA VAL A 34 -8.54 -13.71 9.39
C VAL A 34 -8.83 -12.21 9.50
N ASP A 35 -10.08 -11.78 9.35
CA ASP A 35 -10.49 -10.38 9.49
C ASP A 35 -10.31 -9.83 10.93
N GLN A 36 -10.26 -10.70 11.93
CA GLN A 36 -10.02 -10.34 13.33
C GLN A 36 -8.54 -10.37 13.73
N SER A 37 -7.63 -10.67 12.80
CA SER A 37 -6.22 -10.86 13.09
C SER A 37 -5.35 -9.81 12.40
N ASP A 38 -4.45 -9.21 13.15
CA ASP A 38 -3.39 -8.36 12.60
C ASP A 38 -2.25 -9.18 11.97
N LYS A 39 -2.27 -10.52 12.13
CA LYS A 39 -1.26 -11.44 11.60
C LYS A 39 -1.86 -12.39 10.56
N ALA A 40 -1.02 -12.96 9.71
CA ALA A 40 -1.40 -14.10 8.87
C ALA A 40 -1.78 -15.30 9.73
N LEU A 41 -2.75 -16.10 9.31
CA LEU A 41 -3.19 -17.29 10.02
C LEU A 41 -2.95 -18.55 9.18
N LEU A 42 -2.27 -19.54 9.78
CA LEU A 42 -2.09 -20.88 9.23
C LEU A 42 -2.97 -21.86 10.02
N PHE A 43 -4.02 -22.37 9.40
CA PHE A 43 -4.92 -23.37 9.96
C PHE A 43 -4.41 -24.75 9.58
N THR A 44 -3.87 -25.48 10.55
CA THR A 44 -3.27 -26.81 10.31
C THR A 44 -4.28 -27.95 10.37
N ASP A 45 -5.46 -27.71 10.94
CA ASP A 45 -6.58 -28.67 11.02
C ASP A 45 -7.86 -27.99 10.53
N VAL A 46 -8.27 -28.27 9.30
CA VAL A 46 -9.52 -27.75 8.71
C VAL A 46 -10.51 -28.91 8.60
N ALA A 47 -11.63 -28.80 9.33
CA ALA A 47 -12.60 -29.86 9.46
C ALA A 47 -13.10 -30.40 8.10
N GLY A 48 -12.86 -31.68 7.83
CA GLY A 48 -13.26 -32.35 6.58
C GLY A 48 -12.25 -32.26 5.43
N TYR A 49 -11.06 -31.71 5.68
CA TYR A 49 -9.98 -31.59 4.69
C TYR A 49 -8.64 -32.07 5.26
N ASP A 50 -7.84 -32.71 4.41
CA ASP A 50 -6.49 -33.20 4.77
C ASP A 50 -5.39 -32.13 4.48
N MET A 51 -5.78 -30.95 4.01
CA MET A 51 -4.88 -29.91 3.56
C MET A 51 -4.99 -28.68 4.46
N PRO A 52 -3.87 -28.13 4.99
CA PRO A 52 -3.88 -26.90 5.75
C PRO A 52 -4.20 -25.68 4.86
N VAL A 53 -4.72 -24.63 5.50
CA VAL A 53 -5.06 -23.35 4.84
C VAL A 53 -4.25 -22.22 5.45
N VAL A 54 -3.66 -21.38 4.63
CA VAL A 54 -3.07 -20.11 5.07
C VAL A 54 -3.81 -18.93 4.42
N SER A 55 -3.99 -17.85 5.19
CA SER A 55 -4.66 -16.64 4.71
C SER A 55 -4.16 -15.41 5.48
N GLY A 56 -4.31 -14.22 4.91
CA GLY A 56 -3.83 -12.97 5.49
C GLY A 56 -2.34 -12.73 5.28
N VAL A 57 -1.71 -13.43 4.33
CA VAL A 57 -0.25 -13.39 4.09
C VAL A 57 0.24 -12.01 3.69
N ILE A 58 -0.54 -11.27 2.89
CA ILE A 58 -0.20 -9.95 2.36
C ILE A 58 -1.30 -8.90 2.59
N ASN A 59 -2.10 -9.04 3.64
CA ASN A 59 -3.15 -8.08 3.96
C ASN A 59 -2.66 -6.86 4.76
N HIS A 60 -1.35 -6.62 4.79
CA HIS A 60 -0.71 -5.45 5.41
C HIS A 60 0.62 -5.11 4.71
N ARG A 61 0.96 -3.82 4.68
CA ARG A 61 2.18 -3.35 3.99
C ARG A 61 3.47 -3.91 4.60
N ASP A 62 3.52 -4.11 5.91
CA ASP A 62 4.70 -4.70 6.58
C ASP A 62 4.97 -6.12 6.10
N ARG A 63 3.93 -6.93 5.90
CA ARG A 63 4.09 -8.29 5.35
C ARG A 63 4.50 -8.27 3.87
N LEU A 64 4.06 -7.27 3.10
CA LEU A 64 4.61 -7.03 1.76
C LEU A 64 6.11 -6.72 1.82
N ALA A 65 6.55 -5.90 2.79
CA ALA A 65 7.98 -5.60 2.98
C ALA A 65 8.79 -6.87 3.27
N VAL A 66 8.30 -7.73 4.18
CA VAL A 66 8.91 -9.04 4.45
C VAL A 66 8.96 -9.89 3.18
N ALA A 67 7.83 -10.05 2.48
CA ALA A 67 7.77 -10.82 1.24
C ALA A 67 8.73 -10.31 0.18
N MET A 68 8.87 -8.99 0.06
CA MET A 68 9.80 -8.38 -0.90
C MET A 68 11.25 -8.32 -0.42
N GLY A 69 11.54 -8.69 0.84
CA GLY A 69 12.88 -8.62 1.43
C GLY A 69 13.46 -7.20 1.40
N CYS A 70 12.65 -6.20 1.78
CA CYS A 70 13.03 -4.80 1.81
C CYS A 70 12.33 -4.08 2.98
N SER A 71 12.73 -2.85 3.27
CA SER A 71 12.03 -2.02 4.25
C SER A 71 10.69 -1.51 3.69
N PHE A 72 9.80 -1.08 4.59
CA PHE A 72 8.49 -0.50 4.25
C PHE A 72 8.59 0.62 3.19
N GLY A 73 9.58 1.51 3.31
CA GLY A 73 9.78 2.64 2.39
C GLY A 73 10.36 2.25 1.02
N GLU A 74 10.96 1.05 0.88
CA GLU A 74 11.62 0.59 -0.35
C GLU A 74 10.69 -0.22 -1.27
N ILE A 75 9.49 -0.57 -0.82
CA ILE A 75 8.56 -1.43 -1.60
C ILE A 75 8.31 -0.85 -3.00
N GLU A 76 7.95 0.44 -3.10
CA GLU A 76 7.71 1.10 -4.39
C GLU A 76 8.93 1.05 -5.30
N ALA A 77 10.12 1.36 -4.76
CA ALA A 77 11.35 1.36 -5.52
C ALA A 77 11.69 -0.03 -6.09
N LYS A 78 11.41 -1.08 -5.32
CA LYS A 78 11.61 -2.48 -5.77
C LYS A 78 10.63 -2.88 -6.86
N VAL A 79 9.36 -2.49 -6.74
CA VAL A 79 8.36 -2.70 -7.80
C VAL A 79 8.77 -1.97 -9.07
N ARG A 80 9.14 -0.70 -8.97
CA ARG A 80 9.60 0.10 -10.10
C ARG A 80 10.83 -0.50 -10.78
N ALA A 81 11.79 -1.01 -10.02
CA ALA A 81 12.96 -1.70 -10.58
C ALA A 81 12.55 -2.92 -11.40
N GLY A 82 11.55 -3.69 -10.97
CA GLY A 82 11.01 -4.82 -11.72
C GLY A 82 10.30 -4.40 -13.01
N LEU A 83 9.56 -3.29 -12.97
CA LEU A 83 8.90 -2.72 -14.16
C LEU A 83 9.90 -2.17 -15.17
N ASP A 84 10.97 -1.54 -14.71
CA ASP A 84 12.00 -0.92 -15.56
C ASP A 84 12.98 -1.95 -16.16
N ARG A 85 13.20 -3.06 -15.45
CA ARG A 85 14.19 -4.10 -15.80
C ARG A 85 13.60 -5.51 -15.66
N PRO A 86 12.60 -5.88 -16.48
CA PRO A 86 12.02 -7.21 -16.43
C PRO A 86 13.07 -8.27 -16.78
N VAL A 87 13.03 -9.41 -16.08
CA VAL A 87 13.92 -10.57 -16.30
C VAL A 87 13.10 -11.74 -16.80
N ALA A 88 13.45 -12.25 -17.98
CA ALA A 88 12.72 -13.34 -18.62
C ALA A 88 12.65 -14.60 -17.72
N PRO A 89 11.55 -15.35 -17.72
CA PRO A 89 11.44 -16.59 -16.98
C PRO A 89 12.42 -17.64 -17.49
N ARG A 90 12.80 -18.58 -16.63
CA ARG A 90 13.62 -19.74 -16.97
C ARG A 90 12.78 -21.01 -17.00
N SER A 91 13.03 -21.87 -17.99
CA SER A 91 12.39 -23.17 -18.07
C SER A 91 13.12 -24.18 -17.19
N VAL A 92 12.34 -24.98 -16.45
CA VAL A 92 12.82 -26.12 -15.67
C VAL A 92 12.03 -27.38 -16.02
N ASN A 93 12.64 -28.56 -15.90
CA ASN A 93 11.99 -29.82 -16.28
C ASN A 93 10.96 -30.31 -15.27
N ALA A 94 11.09 -29.92 -14.01
CA ALA A 94 10.22 -30.29 -12.91
C ALA A 94 10.27 -29.24 -11.81
N GLY A 95 9.27 -29.27 -10.92
CA GLY A 95 9.21 -28.44 -9.73
C GLY A 95 8.31 -29.09 -8.67
N PRO A 96 8.36 -28.60 -7.41
CA PRO A 96 7.56 -29.14 -6.32
C PRO A 96 6.04 -29.13 -6.62
N ALA A 97 5.56 -28.18 -7.40
CA ALA A 97 4.16 -28.11 -7.84
C ALA A 97 3.65 -29.35 -8.58
N ARG A 98 4.52 -30.30 -8.94
CA ARG A 98 4.19 -31.49 -9.72
C ARG A 98 4.57 -32.81 -9.03
N GLU A 99 4.72 -32.80 -7.72
CA GLU A 99 5.01 -34.03 -6.94
C GLU A 99 3.85 -35.03 -6.96
N THR A 100 2.61 -34.53 -6.86
CA THR A 100 1.38 -35.30 -7.05
C THR A 100 0.60 -34.75 -8.24
N LEU A 101 0.00 -35.62 -9.05
CA LEU A 101 -0.84 -35.27 -10.20
C LEU A 101 -2.12 -36.10 -10.18
N LEU A 102 -3.26 -35.44 -10.12
CA LEU A 102 -4.59 -36.04 -10.21
C LEU A 102 -5.17 -35.67 -11.57
N GLU A 103 -5.55 -36.67 -12.38
CA GLU A 103 -6.02 -36.49 -13.75
C GLU A 103 -7.37 -37.17 -14.00
N GLY A 104 -8.13 -36.70 -14.96
CA GLY A 104 -9.37 -37.32 -15.42
C GLY A 104 -10.41 -37.48 -14.32
N ALA A 105 -10.78 -38.69 -13.96
CA ALA A 105 -11.79 -39.00 -12.95
C ALA A 105 -11.34 -38.67 -11.50
N ASP A 106 -10.04 -38.53 -11.28
CA ASP A 106 -9.46 -38.23 -9.96
C ASP A 106 -9.47 -36.71 -9.67
N VAL A 107 -9.77 -35.88 -10.64
CA VAL A 107 -9.95 -34.44 -10.44
C VAL A 107 -11.21 -34.19 -9.63
N ASP A 108 -11.03 -33.62 -8.44
CA ASP A 108 -12.11 -33.25 -7.53
C ASP A 108 -11.77 -31.98 -6.76
N LEU A 109 -12.26 -30.83 -7.24
CA LEU A 109 -12.05 -29.52 -6.63
C LEU A 109 -12.69 -29.38 -5.24
N TYR A 110 -13.67 -30.24 -4.90
CA TYR A 110 -14.27 -30.25 -3.56
C TYR A 110 -13.31 -30.79 -2.48
N ARG A 111 -12.21 -31.39 -2.87
CA ARG A 111 -11.13 -31.80 -1.94
C ARG A 111 -10.21 -30.65 -1.54
N LEU A 112 -10.25 -29.53 -2.27
CA LEU A 112 -9.50 -28.33 -1.91
C LEU A 112 -10.26 -27.54 -0.83
N PRO A 113 -9.61 -27.10 0.25
CA PRO A 113 -10.24 -26.33 1.31
C PRO A 113 -10.46 -24.88 0.91
N ILE A 114 -11.43 -24.63 0.03
CA ILE A 114 -11.75 -23.32 -0.52
C ILE A 114 -12.76 -22.61 0.40
N PRO A 115 -12.37 -21.52 1.13
CA PRO A 115 -13.27 -20.85 2.05
C PRO A 115 -14.41 -20.12 1.37
N LEU A 116 -15.46 -19.82 2.16
CA LEU A 116 -16.46 -18.80 1.82
C LEU A 116 -16.00 -17.48 2.44
N PHE A 117 -15.91 -16.42 1.63
CA PHE A 117 -15.43 -15.10 2.11
C PHE A 117 -16.57 -14.18 2.55
N SER A 118 -17.67 -14.14 1.82
CA SER A 118 -18.80 -13.27 2.12
C SER A 118 -20.13 -14.03 2.14
N VAL A 119 -21.05 -13.57 2.96
CA VAL A 119 -22.42 -14.15 3.07
C VAL A 119 -23.24 -14.06 1.77
N LEU A 120 -22.82 -13.23 0.83
CA LEU A 120 -23.49 -13.03 -0.46
C LEU A 120 -22.71 -13.62 -1.63
N ASP A 121 -21.60 -14.31 -1.39
CA ASP A 121 -20.84 -14.97 -2.46
C ASP A 121 -21.68 -16.07 -3.12
N GLY A 122 -21.49 -16.27 -4.41
CA GLY A 122 -22.20 -17.28 -5.20
C GLY A 122 -21.79 -18.74 -4.88
N GLY A 123 -20.77 -18.93 -4.05
CA GLY A 123 -20.24 -20.21 -3.62
C GLY A 123 -18.74 -20.14 -3.31
N PRO A 124 -18.07 -21.29 -3.06
CA PRO A 124 -16.63 -21.33 -2.82
C PRO A 124 -15.86 -20.79 -4.03
N MET A 125 -14.97 -19.82 -3.79
CA MET A 125 -14.17 -19.21 -4.85
C MET A 125 -12.68 -19.35 -4.57
N ILE A 126 -11.92 -19.79 -5.57
CA ILE A 126 -10.46 -19.72 -5.59
C ILE A 126 -10.08 -18.27 -5.81
N THR A 127 -9.33 -17.66 -4.89
CA THR A 127 -8.99 -16.23 -4.90
C THR A 127 -7.51 -15.94 -5.16
N ALA A 128 -6.61 -16.89 -4.86
CA ALA A 128 -5.16 -16.74 -5.00
C ALA A 128 -4.61 -17.30 -6.32
N GLY A 129 -5.44 -17.41 -7.36
CA GLY A 129 -5.06 -18.03 -8.63
C GLY A 129 -4.26 -17.10 -9.53
N VAL A 130 -2.92 -17.16 -9.48
CA VAL A 130 -2.06 -16.55 -10.51
C VAL A 130 -2.19 -17.39 -11.78
N THR A 131 -2.87 -16.84 -12.78
CA THR A 131 -3.25 -17.57 -13.99
C THR A 131 -2.34 -17.19 -15.14
N LEU A 132 -1.68 -18.18 -15.74
CA LEU A 132 -0.88 -18.03 -16.94
C LEU A 132 -1.71 -18.41 -18.17
N ALA A 133 -1.58 -17.64 -19.23
CA ALA A 133 -2.15 -17.92 -20.54
C ALA A 133 -1.23 -17.42 -21.64
N ARG A 134 -1.24 -18.10 -22.79
CA ARG A 134 -0.46 -17.72 -23.97
C ARG A 134 -1.38 -17.21 -25.07
N ASP A 135 -0.90 -16.19 -25.81
CA ASP A 135 -1.63 -15.72 -26.99
C ASP A 135 -1.80 -16.86 -28.02
N PRO A 136 -3.04 -17.23 -28.40
CA PRO A 136 -3.29 -18.32 -29.35
C PRO A 136 -2.71 -18.11 -30.75
N ASP A 137 -2.36 -16.88 -31.09
CA ASP A 137 -1.72 -16.53 -32.39
C ASP A 137 -0.18 -16.44 -32.26
N GLY A 138 0.36 -16.51 -31.03
CA GLY A 138 1.78 -16.39 -30.78
C GLY A 138 2.36 -14.96 -30.89
N GLU A 139 1.50 -13.95 -31.09
CA GLU A 139 1.91 -12.56 -31.33
C GLU A 139 2.42 -11.86 -30.05
N HIS A 140 1.84 -12.17 -28.88
CA HIS A 140 2.01 -11.41 -27.64
C HIS A 140 2.61 -12.20 -26.48
N GLY A 141 2.92 -13.48 -26.68
CA GLY A 141 3.61 -14.30 -25.67
C GLY A 141 2.75 -14.68 -24.47
N LEU A 142 3.39 -14.78 -23.30
CA LEU A 142 2.81 -15.22 -22.04
C LEU A 142 2.29 -14.03 -21.23
N ASN A 143 1.05 -14.14 -20.77
CA ASN A 143 0.39 -13.20 -19.85
C ASN A 143 0.16 -13.87 -18.48
N ALA A 144 0.24 -13.12 -17.42
CA ALA A 144 -0.18 -13.53 -16.09
C ALA A 144 -1.20 -12.56 -15.50
N GLY A 145 -2.16 -13.08 -14.74
CA GLY A 145 -3.15 -12.26 -14.03
C GLY A 145 -3.74 -13.00 -12.83
N VAL A 146 -4.24 -12.27 -11.84
CA VAL A 146 -4.98 -12.85 -10.72
C VAL A 146 -6.46 -12.82 -11.05
N TYR A 147 -7.08 -13.99 -11.05
CA TYR A 147 -8.51 -14.15 -11.33
C TYR A 147 -9.19 -14.98 -10.25
N ARG A 148 -10.51 -14.77 -10.09
CA ARG A 148 -11.35 -15.61 -9.22
C ARG A 148 -12.01 -16.72 -10.01
N PHE A 149 -12.17 -17.89 -9.38
CA PHE A 149 -12.81 -19.04 -9.99
C PHE A 149 -13.88 -19.60 -9.05
N LEU A 150 -15.15 -19.50 -9.47
CA LEU A 150 -16.27 -20.08 -8.73
C LEU A 150 -16.34 -21.59 -9.01
N VAL A 151 -16.18 -22.42 -8.00
CA VAL A 151 -16.33 -23.87 -8.14
C VAL A 151 -17.78 -24.21 -8.43
N LYS A 152 -18.03 -24.92 -9.53
CA LYS A 152 -19.38 -25.32 -9.99
C LYS A 152 -19.59 -26.83 -9.93
N GLU A 153 -18.56 -27.60 -10.29
CA GLU A 153 -18.56 -29.06 -10.30
C GLU A 153 -17.17 -29.59 -9.91
N LYS A 154 -17.01 -30.91 -9.77
CA LYS A 154 -15.74 -31.54 -9.42
C LYS A 154 -14.55 -31.08 -10.27
N ALA A 155 -14.77 -30.85 -11.56
CA ALA A 155 -13.75 -30.47 -12.53
C ALA A 155 -14.15 -29.23 -13.35
N LEU A 156 -15.08 -28.41 -12.83
CA LEU A 156 -15.60 -27.25 -13.57
C LEU A 156 -15.70 -26.04 -12.65
N THR A 157 -15.21 -24.90 -13.15
CA THR A 157 -15.35 -23.60 -12.50
C THR A 157 -15.93 -22.56 -13.43
N GLY A 158 -16.42 -21.45 -12.88
CA GLY A 158 -16.52 -20.17 -13.57
C GLY A 158 -15.21 -19.42 -13.50
N ILE A 159 -15.13 -18.33 -14.23
CA ILE A 159 -14.06 -17.32 -14.17
C ILE A 159 -14.67 -15.95 -14.40
N ASP A 160 -14.17 -14.89 -13.78
CA ASP A 160 -14.60 -13.54 -14.11
C ASP A 160 -13.56 -12.79 -14.95
N ILE A 161 -13.85 -12.65 -16.22
CA ILE A 161 -13.05 -11.89 -17.21
C ILE A 161 -13.93 -10.95 -18.05
N VAL A 162 -15.04 -10.47 -17.47
CA VAL A 162 -15.98 -9.59 -18.17
C VAL A 162 -15.35 -8.24 -18.52
N THR A 163 -14.47 -7.73 -17.66
CA THR A 163 -13.71 -6.50 -17.95
C THR A 163 -12.65 -6.76 -19.02
N PRO A 164 -12.53 -5.91 -20.04
CA PRO A 164 -11.50 -6.05 -21.07
C PRO A 164 -10.09 -6.10 -20.48
N ASN A 165 -9.39 -7.20 -20.72
CA ASN A 165 -8.00 -7.44 -20.32
C ASN A 165 -7.32 -8.39 -21.30
N ASN A 166 -6.03 -8.68 -21.10
CA ASN A 166 -5.26 -9.53 -22.01
C ASN A 166 -5.82 -10.97 -22.07
N LEU A 167 -6.18 -11.57 -20.92
CA LEU A 167 -6.74 -12.93 -20.87
C LEU A 167 -8.05 -13.03 -21.62
N ARG A 168 -8.95 -12.05 -21.45
CA ARG A 168 -10.20 -12.00 -22.23
C ARG A 168 -9.92 -11.95 -23.74
N ARG A 169 -8.98 -11.12 -24.16
CA ARG A 169 -8.59 -11.01 -25.57
C ARG A 169 -8.05 -12.34 -26.11
N PHE A 170 -7.25 -13.06 -25.32
CA PHE A 170 -6.75 -14.38 -25.71
C PHE A 170 -7.89 -15.41 -25.81
N ALA A 171 -8.82 -15.39 -24.85
CA ALA A 171 -10.00 -16.23 -24.90
C ALA A 171 -10.86 -15.94 -26.15
N GLU A 172 -11.10 -14.67 -26.47
CA GLU A 172 -11.83 -14.27 -27.68
C GLU A 172 -11.14 -14.73 -28.97
N LYS A 173 -9.80 -14.66 -29.06
CA LYS A 173 -9.02 -15.21 -30.17
C LYS A 173 -9.17 -16.74 -30.32
N ALA A 174 -9.09 -17.48 -29.21
CA ALA A 174 -9.28 -18.93 -29.19
C ALA A 174 -10.72 -19.31 -29.59
N PHE A 175 -11.71 -18.60 -29.05
CA PHE A 175 -13.13 -18.85 -29.36
C PHE A 175 -13.49 -18.57 -30.84
N ALA A 176 -12.84 -17.57 -31.45
CA ALA A 176 -13.00 -17.32 -32.90
C ALA A 176 -12.56 -18.52 -33.74
N LYS A 177 -11.64 -19.36 -33.22
CA LYS A 177 -11.21 -20.62 -33.85
C LYS A 177 -12.01 -21.84 -33.36
N ASN A 178 -13.04 -21.63 -32.52
CA ASN A 178 -13.79 -22.66 -31.81
C ASN A 178 -12.90 -23.61 -30.99
N GLN A 179 -11.86 -23.06 -30.38
CA GLN A 179 -10.89 -23.79 -29.56
C GLN A 179 -10.97 -23.31 -28.12
N PRO A 180 -10.72 -24.19 -27.12
CA PRO A 180 -10.51 -23.77 -25.76
C PRO A 180 -9.17 -23.03 -25.65
N LEU A 181 -9.05 -22.16 -24.64
CA LEU A 181 -7.78 -21.50 -24.29
C LEU A 181 -7.12 -22.27 -23.14
N PRO A 182 -5.94 -22.89 -23.33
CA PRO A 182 -5.17 -23.49 -22.26
C PRO A 182 -4.72 -22.44 -21.23
N ILE A 183 -4.85 -22.77 -19.95
CA ILE A 183 -4.40 -21.95 -18.83
C ILE A 183 -3.82 -22.82 -17.73
N SER A 184 -2.89 -22.27 -16.92
CA SER A 184 -2.52 -22.82 -15.62
C SER A 184 -2.93 -21.86 -14.52
N ILE A 185 -3.60 -22.36 -13.47
CA ILE A 185 -4.03 -21.59 -12.30
C ILE A 185 -3.10 -22.00 -11.16
N ASN A 186 -2.20 -21.11 -10.74
CA ASN A 186 -1.14 -21.36 -9.79
C ASN A 186 -1.55 -20.76 -8.44
N ILE A 187 -1.73 -21.61 -7.41
CA ILE A 187 -2.18 -21.25 -6.07
C ILE A 187 -1.02 -21.46 -5.08
N GLY A 188 -0.84 -20.54 -4.14
CA GLY A 188 0.28 -20.61 -3.20
C GLY A 188 1.61 -20.27 -3.88
N THR A 189 1.62 -19.23 -4.70
CA THR A 189 2.83 -18.65 -5.26
C THR A 189 3.37 -17.55 -4.34
N HIS A 190 4.63 -17.19 -4.51
CA HIS A 190 5.19 -16.08 -3.73
C HIS A 190 4.47 -14.75 -4.05
N PRO A 191 4.26 -13.84 -3.08
CA PRO A 191 3.53 -12.58 -3.30
C PRO A 191 4.09 -11.69 -4.42
N ILE A 192 5.36 -11.77 -4.76
CA ILE A 192 5.94 -11.03 -5.89
C ILE A 192 5.25 -11.41 -7.22
N GLU A 193 4.91 -12.69 -7.42
CA GLU A 193 4.15 -13.15 -8.59
C GLU A 193 2.73 -12.59 -8.56
N VAL A 194 2.10 -12.53 -7.38
CA VAL A 194 0.78 -11.92 -7.19
C VAL A 194 0.82 -10.43 -7.50
N ILE A 195 1.81 -9.69 -6.96
CA ILE A 195 1.99 -8.25 -7.23
C ILE A 195 2.18 -8.02 -8.73
N ALA A 196 3.08 -8.75 -9.39
CA ALA A 196 3.32 -8.61 -10.81
C ALA A 196 2.07 -8.92 -11.64
N ALA A 197 1.31 -9.97 -11.28
CA ALA A 197 0.08 -10.37 -11.95
C ALA A 197 -1.10 -9.39 -11.74
N THR A 198 -1.03 -8.47 -10.77
CA THR A 198 -2.01 -7.38 -10.63
C THR A 198 -1.72 -6.18 -11.53
N TYR A 199 -0.53 -6.11 -12.10
CA TYR A 199 -0.17 -5.04 -13.03
C TYR A 199 -0.96 -5.15 -14.34
N LYS A 200 -1.54 -4.05 -14.78
CA LYS A 200 -2.22 -3.97 -16.09
C LYS A 200 -1.17 -3.72 -17.18
N ALA A 201 -0.37 -4.71 -17.46
CA ALA A 201 0.67 -4.60 -18.47
C ALA A 201 0.09 -4.30 -19.85
N PRO A 202 0.73 -3.43 -20.65
CA PRO A 202 0.44 -3.36 -22.07
C PRO A 202 0.59 -4.73 -22.73
N ILE A 203 -0.22 -5.00 -23.75
CA ILE A 203 -0.13 -6.28 -24.46
C ILE A 203 1.29 -6.50 -25.00
N GLY A 204 1.83 -7.70 -24.80
CA GLY A 204 3.20 -8.05 -25.16
C GLY A 204 4.25 -7.78 -24.06
N VAL A 205 3.87 -7.14 -22.96
CA VAL A 205 4.70 -7.03 -21.75
C VAL A 205 4.32 -8.17 -20.81
N SER A 206 5.29 -8.98 -20.40
CA SER A 206 5.05 -10.16 -19.57
C SER A 206 5.15 -9.82 -18.08
N GLU A 207 4.06 -10.01 -17.35
CA GLU A 207 4.00 -9.88 -15.89
C GLU A 207 4.95 -10.88 -15.19
N VAL A 208 5.15 -12.04 -15.80
CA VAL A 208 6.12 -13.05 -15.30
C VAL A 208 7.57 -12.52 -15.36
N ALA A 209 7.90 -11.78 -16.41
CA ALA A 209 9.21 -11.14 -16.52
C ALA A 209 9.36 -9.97 -15.53
N ILE A 210 8.28 -9.25 -15.24
CA ILE A 210 8.25 -8.20 -14.20
C ILE A 210 8.50 -8.82 -12.83
N ALA A 211 7.86 -9.96 -12.51
CA ALA A 211 8.13 -10.71 -11.27
C ALA A 211 9.62 -11.09 -11.18
N GLY A 212 10.21 -11.59 -12.26
CA GLY A 212 11.64 -11.87 -12.35
C GLY A 212 12.51 -10.63 -12.10
N GLY A 213 12.12 -9.48 -12.63
CA GLY A 213 12.80 -8.20 -12.37
C GLY A 213 12.75 -7.77 -10.89
N MET A 214 11.62 -7.97 -10.22
CA MET A 214 11.47 -7.71 -8.77
C MET A 214 12.32 -8.68 -7.93
N ARG A 215 12.47 -9.92 -8.37
CA ARG A 215 13.29 -10.94 -7.72
C ARG A 215 14.79 -10.75 -7.98
N GLY A 216 15.15 -10.16 -9.11
CA GLY A 216 16.53 -10.12 -9.64
C GLY A 216 16.94 -11.38 -10.40
N GLU A 217 16.02 -12.35 -10.58
CA GLU A 217 16.21 -13.58 -11.35
C GLU A 217 14.93 -14.02 -12.05
N GLY A 218 15.09 -14.79 -13.15
CA GLY A 218 13.94 -15.28 -13.92
C GLY A 218 13.12 -16.31 -13.14
N LEU A 219 11.81 -16.14 -13.12
CA LEU A 219 10.87 -17.07 -12.49
C LEU A 219 10.96 -18.45 -13.15
N ALA A 220 11.02 -19.51 -12.33
CA ALA A 220 11.07 -20.88 -12.79
C ALA A 220 9.68 -21.34 -13.28
N LEU A 221 9.60 -21.71 -14.55
CA LEU A 221 8.40 -22.28 -15.16
C LEU A 221 8.66 -23.71 -15.60
N THR A 222 7.66 -24.59 -15.42
CA THR A 222 7.67 -25.98 -15.88
C THR A 222 6.46 -26.25 -16.79
N PRO A 223 6.58 -27.10 -17.82
CA PRO A 223 5.43 -27.42 -18.69
C PRO A 223 4.32 -28.13 -17.89
N CYS A 224 3.08 -27.77 -18.09
CA CYS A 224 1.93 -28.57 -17.69
C CYS A 224 1.91 -29.92 -18.42
N LYS A 225 1.18 -30.89 -17.88
CA LYS A 225 1.11 -32.25 -18.48
C LYS A 225 -0.10 -32.41 -19.39
N THR A 226 -1.22 -31.85 -19.03
CA THR A 226 -2.51 -32.07 -19.71
C THR A 226 -2.96 -30.93 -20.60
N VAL A 227 -2.28 -29.78 -20.52
CA VAL A 227 -2.55 -28.57 -21.32
C VAL A 227 -1.25 -27.97 -21.83
N ASP A 228 -1.29 -27.33 -22.99
CA ASP A 228 -0.12 -26.73 -23.66
C ASP A 228 0.16 -25.31 -23.11
N ILE A 229 0.58 -25.25 -21.85
CA ILE A 229 1.00 -24.04 -21.16
C ILE A 229 1.99 -24.41 -20.04
N GLU A 230 2.80 -23.46 -19.62
CA GLU A 230 3.66 -23.62 -18.44
C GLU A 230 2.90 -23.25 -17.16
N CYS A 231 3.41 -23.75 -16.02
CA CYS A 231 3.01 -23.34 -14.68
C CYS A 231 4.22 -22.87 -13.88
N ILE A 232 3.97 -22.18 -12.78
CA ILE A 232 5.00 -21.76 -11.82
C ILE A 232 5.50 -23.00 -11.07
N ALA A 233 6.80 -23.29 -11.20
CA ALA A 233 7.38 -24.54 -10.72
C ALA A 233 7.31 -24.72 -9.20
N ASP A 234 7.31 -23.61 -8.44
CA ASP A 234 7.31 -23.59 -6.97
C ASP A 234 5.92 -23.34 -6.34
N ALA A 235 4.85 -23.31 -7.14
CA ALA A 235 3.48 -23.17 -6.60
C ALA A 235 3.13 -24.33 -5.66
N GLU A 236 2.21 -24.11 -4.74
CA GLU A 236 1.68 -25.17 -3.86
C GLU A 236 0.75 -26.10 -4.63
N ILE A 237 -0.15 -25.53 -5.44
CA ILE A 237 -1.16 -26.22 -6.22
C ILE A 237 -1.25 -25.56 -7.60
N VAL A 238 -1.36 -26.39 -8.65
CA VAL A 238 -1.60 -25.95 -10.02
C VAL A 238 -2.84 -26.66 -10.56
N LEU A 239 -3.80 -25.88 -11.04
CA LEU A 239 -4.90 -26.42 -11.82
C LEU A 239 -4.53 -26.27 -13.31
N GLU A 240 -4.31 -27.37 -13.99
CA GLU A 240 -4.14 -27.43 -15.44
C GLU A 240 -5.52 -27.40 -16.08
N ALA A 241 -5.85 -26.33 -16.79
CA ALA A 241 -7.23 -26.05 -17.16
C ALA A 241 -7.38 -25.43 -18.55
N GLU A 242 -8.62 -25.32 -19.02
CA GLU A 242 -8.99 -24.73 -20.30
C GLU A 242 -10.21 -23.83 -20.12
N ILE A 243 -10.15 -22.60 -20.64
CA ILE A 243 -11.34 -21.75 -20.79
C ILE A 243 -12.08 -22.23 -22.02
N LEU A 244 -13.33 -22.70 -21.81
CA LEU A 244 -14.13 -23.35 -22.85
C LEU A 244 -14.79 -22.31 -23.77
N PRO A 245 -14.93 -22.59 -25.09
CA PRO A 245 -15.58 -21.69 -26.04
C PRO A 245 -17.12 -21.70 -25.90
N THR A 246 -17.62 -21.62 -24.67
CA THR A 246 -19.05 -21.56 -24.35
C THR A 246 -19.63 -20.16 -24.50
N GLY A 247 -18.79 -19.19 -24.87
CA GLY A 247 -19.15 -17.78 -24.93
C GLY A 247 -19.48 -17.17 -23.56
N TRP A 248 -19.99 -15.95 -23.60
CA TRP A 248 -20.34 -15.17 -22.40
C TRP A 248 -21.78 -15.50 -21.96
N THR A 249 -22.02 -16.75 -21.59
CA THR A 249 -23.36 -17.31 -21.40
C THR A 249 -23.64 -17.90 -20.04
N ARG A 250 -22.63 -17.99 -19.17
CA ARG A 250 -22.79 -18.61 -17.85
C ARG A 250 -22.72 -17.56 -16.74
N PRO A 251 -23.66 -17.60 -15.77
CA PRO A 251 -23.65 -16.67 -14.66
C PRO A 251 -22.44 -16.93 -13.75
N GLU A 252 -21.75 -15.86 -13.37
CA GLU A 252 -20.58 -15.83 -12.50
C GLU A 252 -20.74 -14.73 -11.46
N GLY A 253 -20.50 -15.04 -10.19
CA GLY A 253 -20.66 -14.13 -9.06
C GLY A 253 -21.83 -14.58 -8.19
N ARG A 254 -22.27 -13.77 -7.20
CA ARG A 254 -21.66 -12.52 -6.75
C ARG A 254 -20.38 -12.80 -5.98
N PHE A 255 -19.57 -11.76 -5.80
CA PHE A 255 -18.32 -11.84 -5.04
C PHE A 255 -17.97 -10.49 -4.41
N GLY A 256 -17.30 -10.50 -3.25
CA GLY A 256 -16.76 -9.30 -2.61
C GLY A 256 -15.60 -8.70 -3.42
N GLU A 257 -15.74 -7.44 -3.84
CA GLU A 257 -14.76 -6.75 -4.69
C GLU A 257 -13.71 -6.00 -3.85
N PHE A 258 -12.60 -5.60 -4.48
CA PHE A 258 -11.55 -4.77 -3.86
C PHE A 258 -12.10 -3.45 -3.29
N THR A 259 -13.26 -2.99 -3.73
CA THR A 259 -13.98 -1.82 -3.22
C THR A 259 -14.58 -2.01 -1.83
N ARG A 260 -14.47 -3.20 -1.25
CA ARG A 260 -15.18 -3.65 -0.03
C ARG A 260 -16.70 -3.69 -0.19
N LEU A 261 -17.17 -3.76 -1.43
CA LEU A 261 -18.58 -3.87 -1.79
C LEU A 261 -18.81 -5.16 -2.56
N MET A 262 -20.05 -5.63 -2.55
CA MET A 262 -20.43 -6.79 -3.34
C MET A 262 -20.54 -6.44 -4.81
N GLY A 263 -19.83 -7.18 -5.65
CA GLY A 263 -19.95 -7.14 -7.10
C GLY A 263 -21.29 -7.68 -7.59
N GLY A 264 -21.58 -7.44 -8.86
CA GLY A 264 -22.76 -7.92 -9.55
C GLY A 264 -22.65 -9.38 -10.02
N LEU A 265 -23.69 -9.83 -10.69
CA LEU A 265 -23.68 -11.05 -11.47
C LEU A 265 -23.15 -10.72 -12.87
N HIS A 266 -22.18 -11.48 -13.35
CA HIS A 266 -21.60 -11.32 -14.68
C HIS A 266 -21.84 -12.57 -15.53
N TRP A 267 -21.71 -12.43 -16.84
CA TRP A 267 -21.83 -13.54 -17.77
C TRP A 267 -20.46 -13.85 -18.36
N ASN A 268 -20.01 -15.08 -18.15
CA ASN A 268 -18.65 -15.49 -18.45
C ASN A 268 -18.60 -16.89 -19.08
N PRO A 269 -17.45 -17.33 -19.63
CA PRO A 269 -17.24 -18.72 -20.04
C PRO A 269 -17.05 -19.65 -18.84
N LEU A 270 -17.08 -20.95 -19.10
CA LEU A 270 -16.69 -22.00 -18.13
C LEU A 270 -15.21 -22.34 -18.27
N VAL A 271 -14.64 -22.84 -17.19
CA VAL A 271 -13.28 -23.37 -17.12
C VAL A 271 -13.32 -24.83 -16.70
N ARG A 272 -12.80 -25.73 -17.55
CA ARG A 272 -12.62 -27.14 -17.25
C ARG A 272 -11.22 -27.36 -16.69
N VAL A 273 -11.14 -28.04 -15.55
CA VAL A 273 -9.89 -28.46 -14.94
C VAL A 273 -9.58 -29.89 -15.40
N ASN A 274 -8.49 -30.06 -16.11
CA ASN A 274 -8.05 -31.34 -16.68
C ASN A 274 -7.19 -32.13 -15.70
N ALA A 275 -6.40 -31.41 -14.85
CA ALA A 275 -5.59 -32.01 -13.81
C ALA A 275 -5.41 -31.05 -12.61
N VAL A 276 -5.16 -31.63 -11.44
CA VAL A 276 -4.68 -30.96 -10.25
C VAL A 276 -3.29 -31.48 -9.92
N ALA A 277 -2.28 -30.64 -10.14
CA ALA A 277 -0.90 -30.91 -9.74
C ALA A 277 -0.61 -30.18 -8.43
N MET A 278 0.14 -30.79 -7.50
CA MET A 278 0.42 -30.17 -6.21
C MET A 278 1.65 -30.78 -5.53
N ARG A 279 2.15 -30.07 -4.54
CA ARG A 279 3.11 -30.62 -3.58
C ARG A 279 2.47 -31.73 -2.76
N ASN A 280 3.25 -32.70 -2.31
CA ASN A 280 2.73 -33.80 -1.47
C ASN A 280 2.17 -33.30 -0.13
N ASP A 281 2.73 -32.22 0.39
CA ASP A 281 2.34 -31.56 1.65
C ASP A 281 1.74 -30.16 1.39
N ALA A 282 0.98 -29.99 0.30
CA ALA A 282 0.48 -28.70 -0.16
C ALA A 282 -0.28 -27.92 0.92
N VAL A 283 -0.08 -26.61 0.94
CA VAL A 283 -0.84 -25.65 1.74
C VAL A 283 -1.73 -24.83 0.81
N TYR A 284 -3.02 -24.81 1.08
CA TYR A 284 -3.95 -23.98 0.31
C TYR A 284 -3.81 -22.52 0.73
N TYR A 285 -3.41 -21.66 -0.20
CA TYR A 285 -3.44 -20.21 0.01
C TYR A 285 -4.81 -19.65 -0.33
N ALA A 286 -5.53 -19.20 0.69
CA ALA A 286 -6.79 -18.49 0.55
C ALA A 286 -6.53 -16.99 0.65
N LEU A 287 -6.38 -16.30 -0.49
CA LEU A 287 -6.18 -14.85 -0.54
C LEU A 287 -7.42 -14.16 0.03
N HIS A 288 -7.25 -13.47 1.17
CA HIS A 288 -8.34 -12.88 1.95
C HIS A 288 -8.93 -11.64 1.28
N MET A 289 -10.21 -11.71 0.95
CA MET A 289 -10.93 -10.61 0.33
C MET A 289 -11.55 -9.68 1.39
N PRO A 290 -11.50 -8.34 1.18
CA PRO A 290 -10.85 -7.64 0.05
C PRO A 290 -9.38 -7.28 0.29
N TRP A 291 -8.86 -7.45 1.51
CA TRP A 291 -7.60 -6.85 1.95
C TRP A 291 -6.38 -7.36 1.18
N GLU A 292 -6.21 -8.67 1.03
CA GLU A 292 -5.08 -9.22 0.28
C GLU A 292 -5.17 -8.96 -1.24
N ASN A 293 -6.34 -8.56 -1.73
CA ASN A 293 -6.49 -8.15 -3.12
C ASN A 293 -6.02 -6.71 -3.36
N ILE A 294 -6.22 -5.82 -2.38
CA ILE A 294 -5.88 -4.39 -2.57
C ILE A 294 -4.38 -4.11 -2.35
N TRP A 295 -3.77 -4.69 -1.33
CA TRP A 295 -2.39 -4.40 -0.96
C TRP A 295 -1.37 -4.66 -2.07
N PRO A 296 -1.43 -5.73 -2.87
CA PRO A 296 -0.52 -5.96 -3.99
C PRO A 296 -0.58 -4.88 -5.08
N SER A 297 -1.74 -4.24 -5.25
CA SER A 297 -1.95 -3.21 -6.28
C SER A 297 -1.33 -1.85 -5.89
N GLY A 298 -1.31 -1.51 -4.59
CA GLY A 298 -0.81 -0.22 -4.10
C GLY A 298 0.55 0.16 -4.67
N PRO A 299 1.60 -0.65 -4.46
CA PRO A 299 2.95 -0.33 -4.92
C PRO A 299 3.08 -0.18 -6.45
N ILE A 300 2.27 -0.89 -7.22
CA ILE A 300 2.21 -0.76 -8.69
C ILE A 300 1.72 0.64 -9.08
N TYR A 301 0.65 1.12 -8.43
CA TYR A 301 0.13 2.46 -8.68
C TYR A 301 1.05 3.55 -8.11
N GLU A 302 1.73 3.32 -6.98
CA GLU A 302 2.75 4.22 -6.43
C GLU A 302 3.87 4.45 -7.46
N ALA A 303 4.40 3.38 -8.05
CA ALA A 303 5.41 3.46 -9.10
C ALA A 303 4.90 4.19 -10.36
N ALA A 304 3.65 3.94 -10.76
CA ALA A 304 3.03 4.59 -11.91
C ALA A 304 2.83 6.10 -11.68
N VAL A 305 2.32 6.49 -10.51
CA VAL A 305 2.13 7.89 -10.12
C VAL A 305 3.48 8.63 -10.04
N ARG A 306 4.48 8.03 -9.38
CA ARG A 306 5.82 8.61 -9.33
C ARG A 306 6.39 8.87 -10.72
N ARG A 307 6.26 7.91 -11.64
CA ARG A 307 6.77 8.04 -13.01
C ARG A 307 6.13 9.22 -13.74
N VAL A 308 4.80 9.32 -13.77
CA VAL A 308 4.13 10.40 -14.50
C VAL A 308 4.40 11.78 -13.88
N CYS A 309 4.54 11.87 -12.56
CA CYS A 309 4.94 13.11 -11.89
C CYS A 309 6.38 13.50 -12.23
N HIS A 310 7.30 12.53 -12.28
CA HIS A 310 8.68 12.77 -12.70
C HIS A 310 8.77 13.23 -14.16
N GLU A 311 8.02 12.62 -15.07
CA GLU A 311 7.91 13.04 -16.47
C GLU A 311 7.32 14.44 -16.61
N ALA A 312 6.47 14.87 -15.66
CA ALA A 312 5.95 16.24 -15.56
C ALA A 312 6.94 17.24 -14.90
N GLY A 313 8.16 16.79 -14.54
CA GLY A 313 9.19 17.64 -13.93
C GLY A 313 9.07 17.82 -12.42
N VAL A 314 8.16 17.09 -11.74
CA VAL A 314 7.91 17.23 -10.29
C VAL A 314 8.86 16.35 -9.48
N GLN A 315 9.46 16.90 -8.44
CA GLN A 315 10.33 16.18 -7.51
C GLN A 315 9.52 15.46 -6.43
N VAL A 316 9.15 14.21 -6.70
CA VAL A 316 8.40 13.36 -5.76
C VAL A 316 9.34 12.71 -4.74
N THR A 317 9.05 12.86 -3.44
CA THR A 317 9.79 12.20 -2.35
C THR A 317 9.12 10.92 -1.88
N ALA A 318 7.79 10.90 -1.76
CA ALA A 318 7.02 9.71 -1.38
C ALA A 318 5.67 9.68 -2.10
N VAL A 319 5.12 8.47 -2.26
CA VAL A 319 3.76 8.23 -2.76
C VAL A 319 3.12 7.14 -1.91
N ASN A 320 1.88 7.35 -1.52
CA ASN A 320 1.02 6.36 -0.88
C ASN A 320 -0.30 6.24 -1.65
N ILE A 321 -0.59 5.07 -2.16
CA ILE A 321 -1.93 4.75 -2.67
C ILE A 321 -2.73 4.17 -1.52
N THR A 322 -3.58 4.98 -0.92
CA THR A 322 -4.13 4.73 0.41
C THR A 322 -5.03 3.48 0.47
N PRO A 323 -4.97 2.69 1.54
CA PRO A 323 -5.86 1.55 1.74
C PRO A 323 -7.33 1.99 1.91
N GLY A 324 -7.58 3.19 2.46
CA GLY A 324 -8.90 3.81 2.49
C GLY A 324 -9.48 4.08 1.11
N GLY A 325 -8.64 4.42 0.14
CA GLY A 325 -8.94 4.50 -1.30
C GLY A 325 -8.84 3.17 -2.03
N CYS A 326 -8.90 2.05 -1.31
CA CYS A 326 -8.82 0.68 -1.82
C CYS A 326 -7.53 0.38 -2.60
N CYS A 327 -6.42 1.04 -2.26
CA CYS A 327 -5.12 0.98 -2.96
C CYS A 327 -5.22 1.19 -4.49
N HIS A 328 -6.26 1.92 -4.94
CA HIS A 328 -6.51 2.19 -6.35
C HIS A 328 -6.90 3.64 -6.65
N TRP A 329 -7.72 4.25 -5.80
CA TRP A 329 -8.45 5.46 -6.16
C TRP A 329 -7.92 6.75 -5.54
N HIS A 330 -7.18 6.64 -4.44
CA HIS A 330 -6.68 7.81 -3.73
C HIS A 330 -5.16 7.73 -3.57
N ALA A 331 -4.47 8.71 -4.17
CA ALA A 331 -3.04 8.92 -4.00
C ALA A 331 -2.77 10.10 -3.06
N VAL A 332 -1.83 9.92 -2.14
CA VAL A 332 -1.17 11.01 -1.42
C VAL A 332 0.27 11.08 -1.90
N ILE A 333 0.71 12.28 -2.32
CA ILE A 333 2.01 12.49 -2.97
C ILE A 333 2.78 13.57 -2.21
N ALA A 334 3.93 13.22 -1.65
CA ALA A 334 4.85 14.20 -1.08
C ALA A 334 5.85 14.68 -2.14
N ILE A 335 6.01 16.00 -2.23
CA ILE A 335 6.91 16.64 -3.19
C ILE A 335 7.84 17.65 -2.50
N ARG A 336 8.97 17.95 -3.12
CA ARG A 336 9.73 19.19 -2.88
C ARG A 336 9.27 20.22 -3.89
N PRO A 337 8.39 21.16 -3.50
CA PRO A 337 7.71 21.98 -4.48
C PRO A 337 8.59 23.10 -5.03
N HIS A 338 8.42 23.37 -6.34
CA HIS A 338 8.63 24.68 -6.93
C HIS A 338 7.26 25.30 -7.20
N PRO A 339 7.18 26.63 -7.45
CA PRO A 339 5.92 27.29 -7.73
C PRO A 339 5.11 26.57 -8.83
N GLY A 340 3.88 26.15 -8.51
CA GLY A 340 2.97 25.44 -9.42
C GLY A 340 3.11 23.92 -9.48
N ASP A 341 4.11 23.30 -8.83
CA ASP A 341 4.34 21.85 -8.86
C ASP A 341 3.19 21.06 -8.24
N GLY A 342 2.49 21.60 -7.23
CA GLY A 342 1.32 20.94 -6.65
C GLY A 342 0.24 20.66 -7.70
N LYS A 343 -0.09 21.65 -8.55
CA LYS A 343 -1.07 21.48 -9.64
C LYS A 343 -0.56 20.55 -10.75
N ASN A 344 0.73 20.61 -11.08
CA ASN A 344 1.35 19.70 -12.05
C ASN A 344 1.30 18.25 -11.57
N ALA A 345 1.65 18.00 -10.30
CA ALA A 345 1.58 16.68 -9.70
C ALA A 345 0.15 16.12 -9.71
N ILE A 346 -0.86 16.92 -9.33
CA ILE A 346 -2.26 16.54 -9.39
C ILE A 346 -2.65 16.12 -10.80
N THR A 347 -2.36 16.97 -11.79
CA THR A 347 -2.77 16.73 -13.19
C THR A 347 -2.11 15.48 -13.75
N ALA A 348 -0.81 15.30 -13.50
CA ALA A 348 -0.08 14.11 -13.92
C ALA A 348 -0.65 12.83 -13.25
N ALA A 349 -0.83 12.84 -11.94
CA ALA A 349 -1.33 11.68 -11.20
C ALA A 349 -2.76 11.29 -11.58
N LEU A 350 -3.65 12.26 -11.82
CA LEU A 350 -5.02 12.01 -12.28
C LEU A 350 -5.09 11.37 -13.67
N SER A 351 -4.02 11.40 -14.47
CA SER A 351 -3.92 10.70 -15.76
C SER A 351 -3.71 9.19 -15.60
N VAL A 352 -3.18 8.74 -14.45
CA VAL A 352 -3.01 7.31 -14.17
C VAL A 352 -4.37 6.62 -14.12
N ALA A 353 -4.45 5.45 -14.75
CA ALA A 353 -5.69 4.67 -14.77
C ALA A 353 -6.16 4.39 -13.34
N ASP A 354 -7.45 4.49 -13.12
CA ASP A 354 -8.14 4.25 -11.85
C ASP A 354 -7.95 5.35 -10.77
N MET A 355 -6.96 6.26 -10.87
CA MET A 355 -6.87 7.39 -9.92
C MET A 355 -8.11 8.27 -10.01
N LYS A 356 -8.75 8.51 -8.86
CA LYS A 356 -9.97 9.33 -8.72
C LYS A 356 -9.75 10.56 -7.84
N HIS A 357 -8.98 10.40 -6.77
CA HIS A 357 -8.61 11.47 -5.85
C HIS A 357 -7.08 11.54 -5.70
N VAL A 358 -6.53 12.75 -5.64
CA VAL A 358 -5.10 13.00 -5.42
C VAL A 358 -4.95 14.12 -4.40
N THR A 359 -4.17 13.88 -3.36
CA THR A 359 -3.75 14.92 -2.42
C THR A 359 -2.23 15.09 -2.55
N VAL A 360 -1.78 16.31 -2.79
CA VAL A 360 -0.36 16.65 -2.87
C VAL A 360 0.04 17.41 -1.61
N VAL A 361 1.11 16.98 -0.97
CA VAL A 361 1.69 17.57 0.24
C VAL A 361 3.17 17.84 0.04
N GLU A 362 3.81 18.57 0.96
CA GLU A 362 5.27 18.74 0.95
C GLU A 362 5.97 17.58 1.68
N ASP A 363 7.30 17.49 1.58
CA ASP A 363 8.12 16.41 2.13
C ASP A 363 8.28 16.44 3.67
N ASP A 364 7.66 17.43 4.34
CA ASP A 364 7.52 17.48 5.81
C ASP A 364 6.31 16.69 6.33
N ILE A 365 5.50 16.10 5.44
CA ILE A 365 4.32 15.30 5.76
C ILE A 365 4.60 13.82 5.52
N ASP A 366 4.27 12.99 6.51
CA ASP A 366 4.27 11.53 6.32
C ASP A 366 3.02 11.11 5.54
N VAL A 367 3.19 10.76 4.27
CA VAL A 367 2.08 10.30 3.40
C VAL A 367 1.43 9.00 3.86
N PHE A 368 2.07 8.25 4.76
CA PHE A 368 1.55 6.99 5.32
C PHE A 368 0.80 7.20 6.63
N ASP A 369 0.91 8.39 7.24
CA ASP A 369 0.12 8.77 8.41
C ASP A 369 -1.11 9.60 7.96
N PRO A 370 -2.33 9.04 8.00
CA PRO A 370 -3.53 9.77 7.61
C PRO A 370 -3.81 10.99 8.49
N VAL A 371 -3.36 11.00 9.75
CA VAL A 371 -3.53 12.16 10.66
C VAL A 371 -2.65 13.31 10.20
N ASP A 372 -1.42 13.03 9.78
CA ASP A 372 -0.50 14.04 9.28
C ASP A 372 -0.97 14.64 7.93
N VAL A 373 -1.47 13.79 7.05
CA VAL A 373 -2.06 14.22 5.77
C VAL A 373 -3.29 15.09 5.99
N GLU A 374 -4.20 14.69 6.88
CA GLU A 374 -5.41 15.46 7.20
C GLU A 374 -5.05 16.81 7.84
N TRP A 375 -4.04 16.84 8.71
CA TRP A 375 -3.51 18.08 9.27
C TRP A 375 -3.02 19.04 8.18
N ALA A 376 -2.26 18.54 7.19
CA ALA A 376 -1.80 19.38 6.07
C ALA A 376 -2.97 19.96 5.27
N VAL A 377 -3.98 19.13 4.97
CA VAL A 377 -5.21 19.59 4.28
C VAL A 377 -5.95 20.64 5.09
N ALA A 378 -6.13 20.41 6.40
CA ALA A 378 -6.87 21.32 7.28
C ALA A 378 -6.18 22.68 7.46
N THR A 379 -4.84 22.71 7.42
CA THR A 379 -4.06 23.93 7.75
C THR A 379 -3.56 24.71 6.54
N ARG A 380 -3.42 24.06 5.36
CA ARG A 380 -2.78 24.67 4.18
C ARG A 380 -3.73 24.96 3.03
N VAL A 381 -4.87 24.22 2.94
CA VAL A 381 -5.77 24.29 1.78
C VAL A 381 -6.80 25.41 1.90
N GLN A 382 -6.95 26.17 0.81
CA GLN A 382 -8.10 27.05 0.57
C GLN A 382 -8.88 26.50 -0.62
N ALA A 383 -10.11 26.04 -0.39
CA ALA A 383 -10.84 25.22 -1.36
C ALA A 383 -11.13 25.90 -2.69
N ASP A 384 -11.21 27.24 -2.71
CA ASP A 384 -11.49 28.04 -3.90
C ASP A 384 -10.30 28.13 -4.88
N ARG A 385 -9.07 27.88 -4.43
CA ARG A 385 -7.85 27.94 -5.24
C ARG A 385 -7.07 26.62 -5.32
N ASP A 386 -7.19 25.76 -4.26
CA ASP A 386 -6.32 24.61 -4.08
C ASP A 386 -7.01 23.28 -4.42
N VAL A 387 -8.31 23.31 -4.78
CA VAL A 387 -9.05 22.15 -5.26
C VAL A 387 -9.20 22.18 -6.77
N LEU A 388 -8.80 21.09 -7.43
CA LEU A 388 -8.97 20.89 -8.87
C LEU A 388 -10.05 19.82 -9.11
N ILE A 389 -11.04 20.12 -9.95
CA ILE A 389 -12.05 19.16 -10.38
C ILE A 389 -11.90 18.92 -11.89
N LEU A 390 -11.69 17.65 -12.27
CA LEU A 390 -11.63 17.22 -13.67
C LEU A 390 -12.89 16.40 -14.00
N SER A 391 -13.82 17.00 -14.71
CA SER A 391 -15.07 16.37 -15.13
C SER A 391 -14.88 15.49 -16.38
N ASN A 392 -15.81 14.54 -16.58
CA ASN A 392 -15.87 13.68 -17.79
C ASN A 392 -14.61 12.87 -18.07
N ALA A 393 -13.90 12.49 -17.00
CA ALA A 393 -12.73 11.64 -17.10
C ALA A 393 -13.10 10.16 -17.23
N ARG A 394 -12.15 9.34 -17.71
CA ARG A 394 -12.30 7.88 -17.76
C ARG A 394 -12.49 7.34 -16.35
N SER A 395 -13.47 6.43 -16.19
CA SER A 395 -13.79 5.80 -14.91
C SER A 395 -13.42 4.31 -14.88
N LYS A 396 -13.42 3.73 -13.67
CA LYS A 396 -13.39 2.28 -13.45
C LYS A 396 -14.83 1.80 -13.27
N PRO A 397 -15.27 0.76 -14.00
CA PRO A 397 -16.67 0.27 -13.95
C PRO A 397 -17.13 -0.14 -12.53
N LEU A 398 -16.20 -0.52 -11.65
CA LEU A 398 -16.48 -0.88 -10.26
C LEU A 398 -16.65 0.33 -9.31
N ASP A 399 -16.58 1.56 -9.81
CA ASP A 399 -16.88 2.75 -9.03
C ASP A 399 -18.40 2.85 -8.77
N PRO A 400 -18.87 2.66 -7.53
CA PRO A 400 -20.30 2.59 -7.23
C PRO A 400 -21.00 3.94 -7.33
N SER A 401 -20.25 5.03 -7.39
CA SER A 401 -20.79 6.39 -7.49
C SER A 401 -21.13 6.81 -8.92
N LEU A 402 -20.81 5.97 -9.92
CA LEU A 402 -21.11 6.27 -11.32
C LEU A 402 -22.60 6.23 -11.60
N ARG A 403 -23.06 7.20 -12.38
CA ARG A 403 -24.40 7.12 -12.99
C ARG A 403 -24.32 6.33 -14.28
N ILE A 404 -24.95 5.15 -14.29
CA ILE A 404 -24.96 4.26 -15.45
C ILE A 404 -26.23 4.56 -16.25
N GLU A 405 -26.06 5.04 -17.48
CA GLU A 405 -27.13 5.23 -18.45
C GLU A 405 -27.04 4.18 -19.54
N PRO A 406 -28.16 3.54 -19.94
CA PRO A 406 -28.14 2.53 -21.00
C PRO A 406 -27.54 3.07 -22.31
N GLY A 407 -26.60 2.31 -22.88
CA GLY A 407 -25.94 2.67 -24.15
C GLY A 407 -24.85 3.75 -24.06
N LYS A 408 -24.54 4.25 -22.86
CA LYS A 408 -23.44 5.20 -22.63
C LYS A 408 -22.30 4.58 -21.84
N VAL A 409 -21.07 4.92 -22.21
CA VAL A 409 -19.89 4.62 -21.38
C VAL A 409 -19.87 5.62 -20.24
N PRO A 410 -19.89 5.17 -18.97
CA PRO A 410 -19.89 6.08 -17.84
C PRO A 410 -18.56 6.82 -17.71
N THR A 411 -18.65 8.11 -17.35
CA THR A 411 -17.51 8.95 -16.98
C THR A 411 -17.58 9.33 -15.52
N THR A 412 -16.45 9.70 -14.93
CA THR A 412 -16.34 10.16 -13.54
C THR A 412 -15.84 11.61 -13.48
N ALA A 413 -16.08 12.27 -12.36
CA ALA A 413 -15.32 13.45 -11.97
C ALA A 413 -14.15 13.03 -11.07
N LYS A 414 -12.97 13.55 -11.34
CA LYS A 414 -11.77 13.35 -10.52
C LYS A 414 -11.46 14.62 -9.74
N MET A 415 -10.84 14.48 -8.57
CA MET A 415 -10.50 15.62 -7.71
C MET A 415 -9.03 15.57 -7.31
N GLY A 416 -8.39 16.74 -7.29
CA GLY A 416 -7.08 16.95 -6.70
C GLY A 416 -7.13 18.03 -5.63
N ILE A 417 -6.34 17.86 -4.57
CA ILE A 417 -6.16 18.80 -3.47
C ILE A 417 -4.68 19.15 -3.40
N ASP A 418 -4.34 20.43 -3.54
CA ASP A 418 -3.01 20.95 -3.35
C ASP A 418 -2.85 21.43 -1.92
N ALA A 419 -2.23 20.60 -1.08
CA ALA A 419 -1.94 20.91 0.32
C ALA A 419 -0.46 21.27 0.53
N THR A 420 0.20 21.82 -0.49
CA THR A 420 1.49 22.48 -0.34
C THR A 420 1.31 23.84 0.32
N ILE A 421 2.37 24.40 0.87
CA ILE A 421 2.34 25.76 1.42
C ILE A 421 2.35 26.73 0.24
N ALA A 422 1.34 27.59 0.16
CA ALA A 422 1.24 28.59 -0.91
C ALA A 422 2.40 29.60 -0.87
N ASP A 423 2.92 29.97 -2.03
CA ASP A 423 4.12 30.82 -2.18
C ASP A 423 3.96 32.22 -1.54
N ASP A 424 2.73 32.71 -1.44
CA ASP A 424 2.39 34.01 -0.84
C ASP A 424 2.16 33.96 0.67
N VAL A 425 2.29 32.77 1.29
CA VAL A 425 2.11 32.59 2.73
C VAL A 425 3.46 32.31 3.41
N PRO A 426 3.83 33.06 4.46
CA PRO A 426 5.08 32.83 5.16
C PRO A 426 5.18 31.42 5.74
N ARG A 427 6.20 30.67 5.39
CA ARG A 427 6.44 29.29 5.85
C ARG A 427 6.53 29.16 7.38
N ALA A 428 6.97 30.23 8.06
CA ALA A 428 7.05 30.29 9.53
C ALA A 428 5.70 30.05 10.24
N ARG A 429 4.56 30.30 9.53
CA ARG A 429 3.22 30.02 10.07
C ARG A 429 2.92 28.52 10.22
N PHE A 430 3.70 27.67 9.55
CA PHE A 430 3.52 26.23 9.53
C PHE A 430 4.60 25.48 10.35
N HIS A 431 5.38 26.22 11.17
CA HIS A 431 6.29 25.58 12.10
C HIS A 431 5.51 24.76 13.11
N ARG A 432 5.81 23.46 13.16
CA ARG A 432 5.18 22.52 14.09
C ARG A 432 5.72 22.75 15.50
N ILE A 433 4.90 22.45 16.49
CA ILE A 433 5.35 22.34 17.88
C ILE A 433 6.36 21.20 17.95
N ALA A 434 7.57 21.53 18.42
CA ALA A 434 8.59 20.56 18.79
C ALA A 434 8.72 20.53 20.31
N TYR A 435 8.74 19.34 20.89
CA TYR A 435 8.93 19.19 22.32
C TYR A 435 10.41 19.39 22.67
N ALA A 436 10.66 20.24 23.67
CA ALA A 436 12.02 20.42 24.18
C ALA A 436 12.57 19.07 24.68
N TYR A 437 13.84 18.81 24.37
CA TYR A 437 14.54 17.58 24.75
C TYR A 437 14.01 16.26 24.13
N ALA A 438 13.16 16.30 23.12
CA ALA A 438 12.61 15.10 22.50
C ALA A 438 13.68 14.10 22.02
N ASP A 439 14.84 14.60 21.58
CA ASP A 439 15.94 13.77 21.07
C ASP A 439 16.85 13.22 22.19
N SER A 440 16.76 13.76 23.40
CA SER A 440 17.69 13.47 24.53
C SER A 440 17.07 12.69 25.67
N VAL A 441 15.72 12.56 25.72
CA VAL A 441 15.01 11.83 26.77
C VAL A 441 14.26 10.65 26.22
N ARG A 442 14.23 9.54 26.96
CA ARG A 442 13.48 8.33 26.63
C ARG A 442 12.51 8.01 27.75
N LEU A 443 11.27 7.68 27.41
CA LEU A 443 10.27 7.33 28.42
C LEU A 443 10.70 6.10 29.23
N GLU A 444 11.40 5.16 28.60
CA GLU A 444 11.89 3.92 29.22
C GLU A 444 12.83 4.19 30.41
N ASP A 445 13.59 5.29 30.37
CA ASP A 445 14.51 5.69 31.46
C ASP A 445 13.75 6.11 32.71
N TYR A 446 12.46 6.43 32.58
CA TYR A 446 11.58 6.88 33.66
C TYR A 446 10.56 5.82 34.10
N LEU A 447 10.47 4.70 33.35
CA LEU A 447 9.59 3.57 33.68
C LEU A 447 10.36 2.61 34.60
N GLY A 448 9.88 2.41 35.81
CA GLY A 448 10.44 1.45 36.75
C GLY A 448 10.46 1.98 38.21
N PRO A 449 10.86 1.16 39.18
CA PRO A 449 10.97 1.63 40.56
C PRO A 449 12.02 2.76 40.63
N ALA A 450 11.70 3.83 41.34
CA ALA A 450 12.59 4.98 41.54
C ALA A 450 13.94 4.52 42.12
N ASN A 451 14.93 4.27 41.28
CA ASN A 451 16.31 4.06 41.70
C ASN A 451 16.89 5.45 42.02
N GLY A 452 16.82 5.78 43.31
CA GLY A 452 17.07 7.09 43.85
C GLY A 452 18.30 7.81 43.34
N ALA A 453 18.07 8.90 42.70
CA ALA A 453 18.69 10.21 42.84
C ALA A 453 17.69 11.16 42.17
N GLY A 454 16.75 11.68 42.94
CA GLY A 454 16.00 12.86 42.51
C GLY A 454 17.03 13.91 42.07
N ALA A 455 16.77 14.54 40.90
CA ALA A 455 17.60 15.66 40.46
C ALA A 455 17.81 16.57 41.64
N ALA A 456 19.08 16.72 42.06
CA ALA A 456 19.42 17.58 43.18
C ALA A 456 18.85 18.96 42.89
N ALA A 457 18.05 19.51 43.79
CA ALA A 457 17.62 20.89 43.69
C ALA A 457 18.90 21.73 43.55
N ALA A 458 19.02 22.42 42.40
CA ALA A 458 20.15 23.30 42.18
C ALA A 458 20.22 24.30 43.34
N ALA A 459 21.41 24.50 43.88
CA ALA A 459 21.61 25.49 44.94
C ALA A 459 21.04 26.83 44.46
N GLU A 460 20.41 27.60 45.39
CA GLU A 460 19.96 28.97 45.08
C GLU A 460 21.18 29.81 44.72
N GLY A 461 21.46 29.91 43.43
CA GLY A 461 22.50 30.77 42.89
C GLY A 461 22.10 32.25 43.03
N ASP A 462 23.09 33.15 42.95
CA ASP A 462 22.84 34.59 42.89
C ASP A 462 22.05 34.91 41.60
N ILE A 463 20.74 35.16 41.76
CA ILE A 463 19.80 35.41 40.66
C ILE A 463 20.19 36.70 39.93
N ASP A 464 20.69 37.72 40.63
CA ASP A 464 21.08 39.00 40.01
C ASP A 464 22.33 38.81 39.14
N ALA A 465 23.31 38.04 39.60
CA ALA A 465 24.49 37.72 38.81
C ALA A 465 24.13 36.87 37.56
N LEU A 466 23.16 35.94 37.69
CA LEU A 466 22.65 35.17 36.55
C LEU A 466 21.88 36.05 35.54
N ALA A 467 21.06 36.97 36.05
CA ALA A 467 20.33 37.94 35.22
C ALA A 467 21.28 38.80 34.39
N GLU A 468 22.38 39.29 34.97
CA GLU A 468 23.38 40.06 34.23
C GLU A 468 24.11 39.22 33.17
N ARG A 469 24.37 37.94 33.42
CA ARG A 469 24.97 37.04 32.42
C ARG A 469 23.99 36.79 31.27
N ILE A 470 22.74 36.49 31.59
CA ILE A 470 21.69 36.31 30.56
C ILE A 470 21.49 37.60 29.76
N ARG A 471 21.49 38.77 30.43
CA ARG A 471 21.42 40.07 29.78
C ARG A 471 22.53 40.26 28.75
N ALA A 472 23.76 39.94 29.12
CA ALA A 472 24.90 40.06 28.20
C ALA A 472 24.80 39.12 26.99
N ASP A 473 24.27 37.90 27.19
CA ASP A 473 24.06 36.93 26.11
C ASP A 473 22.99 37.40 25.11
N ILE A 474 21.81 37.81 25.62
CA ILE A 474 20.69 38.24 24.76
C ILE A 474 20.92 39.62 24.12
N GLU A 475 21.89 40.41 24.62
CA GLU A 475 22.36 41.63 23.96
C GLU A 475 23.15 41.32 22.69
N GLN A 476 23.92 40.23 22.71
CA GLN A 476 24.69 39.78 21.54
C GLN A 476 23.80 39.10 20.49
N ALA A 477 22.94 38.16 20.93
CA ALA A 477 22.02 37.45 20.06
C ALA A 477 20.75 37.07 20.83
N PRO A 478 19.55 37.24 20.20
CA PRO A 478 18.30 36.74 20.79
C PRO A 478 18.33 35.24 21.01
N ALA A 479 17.71 34.76 22.10
CA ALA A 479 17.67 33.35 22.43
C ALA A 479 16.27 32.91 22.93
N TYR A 480 15.87 31.68 22.63
CA TYR A 480 14.67 31.08 23.22
C TYR A 480 14.94 30.71 24.70
N PHE A 481 13.86 30.64 25.47
CA PHE A 481 13.96 30.19 26.86
C PHE A 481 14.66 28.83 27.02
N ALA A 482 14.35 27.88 26.14
CA ALA A 482 14.95 26.55 26.14
C ALA A 482 16.49 26.59 25.96
N GLU A 483 16.97 27.45 25.04
CA GLU A 483 18.40 27.62 24.79
C GLU A 483 19.12 28.23 26.02
N LEU A 484 18.46 29.16 26.68
CA LEU A 484 19.00 29.75 27.93
C LEU A 484 18.98 28.74 29.07
N ALA A 485 17.90 27.96 29.21
CA ALA A 485 17.76 26.91 30.20
C ALA A 485 18.83 25.81 30.04
N GLU A 486 19.16 25.45 28.79
CA GLU A 486 20.25 24.52 28.49
C GLU A 486 21.64 25.13 28.78
N ARG A 487 21.88 26.34 28.29
CA ARG A 487 23.17 27.05 28.53
C ARG A 487 23.49 27.23 29.98
N TYR A 488 22.50 27.45 30.82
CA TYR A 488 22.61 27.66 32.26
C TYR A 488 22.04 26.49 33.07
N ALA A 489 22.09 25.27 32.53
CA ALA A 489 21.53 24.08 33.17
C ALA A 489 22.07 23.82 34.59
N GLU A 490 23.33 24.14 34.84
CA GLU A 490 23.96 24.01 36.17
C GLU A 490 23.30 24.90 37.22
N GLN A 491 22.69 26.02 36.82
CA GLN A 491 21.98 26.94 37.73
C GLN A 491 20.54 26.47 38.01
N GLY A 492 20.05 25.55 37.21
CA GLY A 492 18.69 24.98 37.26
C GLY A 492 17.62 25.83 36.56
N PHE A 493 16.60 25.14 36.09
CA PHE A 493 15.48 25.72 35.31
C PHE A 493 14.80 26.90 36.03
N GLN A 494 14.56 26.77 37.35
CA GLN A 494 13.89 27.82 38.12
C GLN A 494 14.75 29.09 38.27
N ALA A 495 16.07 28.95 38.39
CA ALA A 495 16.96 30.10 38.49
C ALA A 495 16.98 30.91 37.20
N VAL A 496 17.00 30.24 36.03
CA VAL A 496 16.90 30.89 34.70
C VAL A 496 15.57 31.64 34.56
N ALA A 497 14.47 31.00 34.95
CA ALA A 497 13.15 31.65 34.90
C ALA A 497 13.08 32.90 35.80
N ARG A 498 13.63 32.83 37.04
CA ARG A 498 13.67 33.97 37.94
C ARG A 498 14.59 35.09 37.47
N ALA A 499 15.73 34.77 36.87
CA ALA A 499 16.64 35.75 36.28
C ALA A 499 16.00 36.53 35.11
N LEU A 500 15.27 35.82 34.20
CA LEU A 500 14.49 36.48 33.18
C LEU A 500 13.34 37.31 33.75
N GLY A 501 12.70 36.85 34.83
CA GLY A 501 11.69 37.63 35.57
C GLY A 501 12.25 38.94 36.10
N ALA A 502 13.44 38.93 36.68
CA ALA A 502 14.13 40.15 37.19
C ALA A 502 14.42 41.15 36.02
N LEU A 503 14.88 40.65 34.89
CA LEU A 503 15.06 41.49 33.68
C LEU A 503 13.74 42.05 33.13
N HIS A 504 12.65 41.34 33.27
CA HIS A 504 11.32 41.80 32.91
C HIS A 504 10.79 42.88 33.86
N GLU A 505 10.94 42.66 35.16
CA GLU A 505 10.59 43.67 36.20
C GLU A 505 11.36 44.96 36.04
N ALA A 506 12.62 44.88 35.61
CA ALA A 506 13.44 46.03 35.26
C ALA A 506 13.08 46.72 33.94
N GLU A 507 12.06 46.22 33.23
CA GLU A 507 11.64 46.70 31.90
C GLU A 507 12.74 46.60 30.82
N ILE A 508 13.72 45.71 30.99
CA ILE A 508 14.85 45.54 30.06
C ILE A 508 14.55 44.39 29.06
N LEU A 509 13.85 43.33 29.50
CA LEU A 509 13.56 42.17 28.68
C LEU A 509 12.49 42.46 27.66
N TRP A 510 12.73 42.02 26.41
CA TRP A 510 11.81 42.11 25.28
C TRP A 510 11.84 40.81 24.46
N GLN A 511 11.10 40.80 23.37
CA GLN A 511 11.15 39.71 22.39
C GLN A 511 11.33 40.24 20.97
N ASP A 512 12.00 39.45 20.14
CA ASP A 512 12.07 39.71 18.69
C ASP A 512 10.83 39.20 17.94
N ALA A 513 10.83 39.29 16.64
CA ALA A 513 9.71 38.88 15.78
C ALA A 513 9.45 37.35 15.81
N GLU A 514 10.44 36.54 16.15
CA GLU A 514 10.37 35.08 16.33
C GLU A 514 10.04 34.66 17.76
N GLY A 515 9.86 35.62 18.70
CA GLY A 515 9.55 35.37 20.11
C GLY A 515 10.77 35.01 20.97
N ARG A 516 12.00 35.18 20.47
CA ARG A 516 13.22 34.98 21.24
C ARG A 516 13.46 36.17 22.18
N HIS A 517 13.96 35.90 23.37
CA HIS A 517 14.32 36.96 24.33
C HIS A 517 15.45 37.82 23.79
N CYS A 518 15.31 39.12 23.90
CA CYS A 518 16.30 40.13 23.55
C CYS A 518 16.16 41.35 24.50
N LEU A 519 17.04 42.30 24.37
CA LEU A 519 16.88 43.57 25.11
C LEU A 519 15.90 44.51 24.37
N ARG A 520 15.12 45.28 25.17
CA ARG A 520 14.10 46.23 24.69
C ARG A 520 14.65 47.24 23.69
N ASP A 521 15.84 47.74 23.97
CA ASP A 521 16.49 48.79 23.16
C ASP A 521 17.41 48.21 22.06
N SER A 522 17.44 46.88 21.91
CA SER A 522 18.26 46.22 20.89
C SER A 522 17.69 46.40 19.48
N ARG A 523 18.56 46.23 18.50
CA ARG A 523 18.16 46.16 17.08
C ARG A 523 17.23 45.02 16.75
N PHE A 524 17.13 44.02 17.64
CA PHE A 524 16.33 42.81 17.44
C PHE A 524 14.89 42.99 17.94
N ALA A 525 14.62 43.97 18.80
CA ALA A 525 13.34 44.13 19.49
C ALA A 525 12.17 44.25 18.48
N ALA A 526 11.16 43.42 18.60
CA ALA A 526 9.94 43.54 17.82
C ALA A 526 9.22 44.86 18.17
N ARG A 527 8.70 45.54 17.15
CA ARG A 527 7.90 46.74 17.32
C ARG A 527 6.43 46.42 17.12
N PRO A 528 5.51 46.97 17.94
CA PRO A 528 4.09 46.78 17.72
C PRO A 528 3.71 47.36 16.33
N PRO A 529 2.77 46.72 15.63
CA PRO A 529 2.30 47.26 14.36
C PRO A 529 1.76 48.68 14.55
N ALA A 530 2.10 49.59 13.65
CA ALA A 530 1.60 50.95 13.72
C ALA A 530 0.07 50.93 13.80
N ALA A 531 -0.51 51.58 14.81
CA ALA A 531 -1.94 51.66 14.98
C ALA A 531 -2.56 52.13 13.65
N LYS A 532 -3.40 51.31 13.05
CA LYS A 532 -4.20 51.75 11.90
C LYS A 532 -4.99 52.98 12.38
N ARG A 533 -4.64 54.18 11.93
CA ARG A 533 -5.49 55.34 12.16
C ARG A 533 -6.85 55.00 11.64
N SER A 534 -7.84 54.95 12.53
CA SER A 534 -9.25 54.90 12.18
C SER A 534 -9.52 56.13 11.35
N GLY A 535 -9.39 55.96 10.03
CA GLY A 535 -9.76 57.00 9.06
C GLY A 535 -11.26 56.99 8.93
N SER A 536 -11.82 58.08 9.15
CA SER A 536 -13.22 58.55 8.99
C SER A 536 -13.90 58.01 7.74
#